data_1239e3ec816d670d86a82c70188af247
#
_entry.id   1239e3ec816d670d86a82c70188af247
#
_cell.length_a   1.000
_cell.length_b   1.000
_cell.length_c   1.000
_cell.angle_alpha   90.00
_cell.angle_beta   90.00
_cell.angle_gamma   90.00
#
_symmetry.space_group_name_H-M   'P 1'
#
loop_
_entity.id
_entity.type
_entity.pdbx_description
1 polymer ?
#
loop_
_entity_poly.entity_id
_entity_poly.type
_entity_poly.pdbx_seq_one_letter_code
_entity_poly.pdbx_strand_id
1 'polypeptide(L)'
;GLGRWCSALFYSDPAHRTRVVAAYNVGRQSPKGLKTIFQQQVRHIQTHGLNTSPARLFLADFLAQLQVWQRQGDRLLIFMDMNEHVLRGTVARYLLKMGLVEATHQYWGSDEPHTFIGGVDPIDGVWHTPDLEVSALVQLSFHEGLGDHRTVLVDVTTQSAIGKHEFRVIRPEARRLNSKNSRVRSRY
;
A
#
# COMPACT_ATOMS: atom_id res chain seq x y z
N GLY A 1 -7.08 -16.50 -4.01
CA GLY A 1 -7.49 -15.16 -3.61
C GLY A 1 -7.76 -14.27 -4.81
N LEU A 2 -8.50 -13.18 -4.62
CA LEU A 2 -8.83 -12.24 -5.69
C LEU A 2 -7.72 -11.25 -6.03
N GLY A 3 -6.53 -11.36 -5.38
CA GLY A 3 -5.35 -10.51 -5.65
C GLY A 3 -5.57 -9.02 -5.38
N ARG A 4 -6.42 -8.69 -4.38
CA ARG A 4 -6.83 -7.29 -4.11
C ARG A 4 -5.87 -6.54 -3.19
N TRP A 5 -5.03 -7.24 -2.46
CA TRP A 5 -3.95 -6.66 -1.66
C TRP A 5 -2.81 -7.64 -1.47
N CYS A 6 -1.65 -7.10 -1.18
CA CYS A 6 -0.49 -7.83 -0.68
C CYS A 6 0.10 -7.09 0.53
N SER A 7 0.88 -7.78 1.34
CA SER A 7 1.53 -7.15 2.48
C SER A 7 2.90 -7.74 2.77
N ALA A 8 3.77 -6.91 3.35
CA ALA A 8 5.06 -7.31 3.91
C ALA A 8 5.15 -6.84 5.36
N LEU A 9 5.72 -7.65 6.24
CA LEU A 9 5.95 -7.32 7.64
C LEU A 9 7.42 -6.99 7.86
N PHE A 10 7.68 -5.82 8.42
CA PHE A 10 8.99 -5.34 8.83
C PHE A 10 9.03 -5.24 10.35
N TYR A 11 10.08 -5.73 10.97
CA TYR A 11 10.27 -5.65 12.42
C TYR A 11 11.75 -5.83 12.79
N SER A 12 12.18 -5.18 13.87
CA SER A 12 13.47 -5.47 14.51
C SER A 12 13.29 -6.28 15.80
N ASP A 13 12.17 -6.10 16.45
CA ASP A 13 11.76 -6.80 17.67
C ASP A 13 10.23 -6.99 17.71
N PRO A 14 9.71 -7.82 18.62
CA PRO A 14 8.26 -8.09 18.70
C PRO A 14 7.38 -6.88 19.02
N ALA A 15 7.94 -5.82 19.64
CA ALA A 15 7.19 -4.62 20.02
C ALA A 15 7.13 -3.58 18.88
N HIS A 16 8.01 -3.71 17.88
CA HIS A 16 8.12 -2.77 16.76
C HIS A 16 7.92 -3.50 15.45
N ARG A 17 6.67 -3.62 15.05
CA ARG A 17 6.23 -4.35 13.87
C ARG A 17 5.45 -3.42 12.97
N THR A 18 5.90 -3.23 11.74
CA THR A 18 5.18 -2.44 10.74
C THR A 18 4.81 -3.31 9.54
N ARG A 19 3.53 -3.34 9.24
CA ARG A 19 3.00 -4.01 8.06
C ARG A 19 2.74 -3.01 6.97
N VAL A 20 3.48 -3.13 5.90
CA VAL A 20 3.25 -2.36 4.66
C VAL A 20 2.28 -3.14 3.80
N VAL A 21 1.24 -2.47 3.35
CA VAL A 21 0.15 -3.06 2.57
C VAL A 21 -0.02 -2.27 1.27
N ALA A 22 -0.07 -2.94 0.14
CA ALA A 22 -0.53 -2.38 -1.12
C ALA A 22 -1.91 -2.96 -1.43
N ALA A 23 -2.91 -2.11 -1.68
CA ALA A 23 -4.29 -2.53 -1.90
C ALA A 23 -4.92 -1.83 -3.11
N TYR A 24 -5.88 -2.51 -3.73
CA TYR A 24 -6.64 -2.03 -4.86
C TYR A 24 -8.13 -2.31 -4.66
N ASN A 25 -8.93 -1.25 -4.58
CA ASN A 25 -10.37 -1.35 -4.58
C ASN A 25 -10.90 -1.22 -6.01
N VAL A 26 -11.62 -2.23 -6.47
CA VAL A 26 -12.17 -2.23 -7.82
C VAL A 26 -13.23 -1.14 -7.97
N GLY A 27 -13.03 -0.25 -8.95
CA GLY A 27 -13.96 0.83 -9.26
C GLY A 27 -15.38 0.33 -9.53
N ARG A 28 -16.37 1.12 -9.12
CA ARG A 28 -17.80 0.78 -9.29
C ARG A 28 -18.27 0.81 -10.73
N GLN A 29 -17.61 1.60 -11.57
CA GLN A 29 -17.91 1.70 -12.99
C GLN A 29 -16.93 0.82 -13.75
N SER A 30 -17.39 -0.38 -14.09
CA SER A 30 -16.61 -1.25 -14.95
C SER A 30 -16.81 -0.91 -16.40
N PRO A 31 -15.74 -0.73 -17.19
CA PRO A 31 -15.87 -0.77 -18.63
C PRO A 31 -16.54 -2.09 -19.05
N LYS A 32 -17.40 -2.04 -20.05
CA LYS A 32 -18.02 -3.23 -20.63
C LYS A 32 -16.92 -4.13 -21.19
N GLY A 33 -16.66 -5.28 -20.56
CA GLY A 33 -15.66 -6.23 -21.06
C GLY A 33 -15.46 -7.40 -20.10
N LEU A 34 -15.57 -8.61 -20.60
CA LEU A 34 -15.44 -9.86 -19.83
C LEU A 34 -14.07 -10.08 -19.19
N LYS A 35 -13.05 -9.34 -19.64
CA LYS A 35 -11.66 -9.47 -19.17
C LYS A 35 -11.28 -8.47 -18.07
N THR A 36 -12.17 -7.52 -17.72
CA THR A 36 -11.87 -6.56 -16.67
C THR A 36 -11.78 -7.24 -15.30
N ILE A 37 -10.95 -6.70 -14.40
CA ILE A 37 -10.82 -7.20 -13.02
C ILE A 37 -12.18 -7.26 -12.33
N PHE A 38 -13.01 -6.23 -12.52
CA PHE A 38 -14.37 -6.20 -11.98
C PHE A 38 -15.18 -7.43 -12.44
N GLN A 39 -15.23 -7.70 -13.74
CA GLN A 39 -16.01 -8.83 -14.28
C GLN A 39 -15.43 -10.19 -13.86
N GLN A 40 -14.13 -10.29 -13.68
CA GLN A 40 -13.51 -11.49 -13.12
C GLN A 40 -13.97 -11.73 -11.67
N GLN A 41 -14.03 -10.67 -10.87
CA GLN A 41 -14.52 -10.76 -9.48
C GLN A 41 -16.02 -11.05 -9.42
N VAL A 42 -16.84 -10.44 -10.29
CA VAL A 42 -18.28 -10.75 -10.40
C VAL A 42 -18.48 -12.23 -10.70
N ARG A 43 -17.78 -12.77 -11.69
CA ARG A 43 -17.85 -14.21 -12.03
C ARG A 43 -17.43 -15.09 -10.86
N HIS A 44 -16.36 -14.76 -10.16
CA HIS A 44 -15.93 -15.50 -8.98
C HIS A 44 -17.03 -15.51 -7.91
N ILE A 45 -17.64 -14.37 -7.61
CA ILE A 45 -18.74 -14.24 -6.66
C ILE A 45 -19.92 -15.13 -7.07
N GLN A 46 -20.32 -15.06 -8.34
CA GLN A 46 -21.42 -15.86 -8.88
C GLN A 46 -21.14 -17.37 -8.82
N THR A 47 -19.93 -17.78 -9.23
CA THR A 47 -19.53 -19.21 -9.19
C THR A 47 -19.55 -19.79 -7.79
N HIS A 48 -19.31 -18.97 -6.75
CA HIS A 48 -19.34 -19.40 -5.35
C HIS A 48 -20.71 -19.18 -4.68
N GLY A 49 -21.73 -18.79 -5.44
CA GLY A 49 -23.09 -18.57 -4.90
C GLY A 49 -23.19 -17.43 -3.88
N LEU A 50 -22.25 -16.47 -3.91
CA LEU A 50 -22.23 -15.37 -2.95
C LEU A 50 -23.20 -14.27 -3.40
N ASN A 51 -24.06 -13.81 -2.49
CA ASN A 51 -24.96 -12.69 -2.72
C ASN A 51 -24.34 -11.36 -2.29
N THR A 52 -23.33 -10.91 -3.02
CA THR A 52 -22.57 -9.67 -2.71
C THR A 52 -22.05 -9.02 -3.99
N SER A 53 -21.40 -7.87 -3.85
CA SER A 53 -20.69 -7.19 -4.94
C SER A 53 -19.19 -7.21 -4.71
N PRO A 54 -18.34 -7.04 -5.75
CA PRO A 54 -16.89 -6.97 -5.59
C PRO A 54 -16.44 -5.96 -4.53
N ALA A 55 -17.02 -4.76 -4.53
CA ALA A 55 -16.67 -3.72 -3.55
C ALA A 55 -17.06 -4.09 -2.12
N ARG A 56 -18.24 -4.70 -1.92
CA ARG A 56 -18.67 -5.15 -0.59
C ARG A 56 -17.80 -6.29 -0.06
N LEU A 57 -17.51 -7.27 -0.93
CA LEU A 57 -16.64 -8.38 -0.57
C LEU A 57 -15.22 -7.90 -0.25
N PHE A 58 -14.67 -7.00 -1.08
CA PHE A 58 -13.38 -6.37 -0.80
C PHE A 58 -13.38 -5.72 0.58
N LEU A 59 -14.36 -4.86 0.85
CA LEU A 59 -14.43 -4.12 2.11
C LEU A 59 -14.51 -5.06 3.31
N ALA A 60 -15.38 -6.07 3.26
CA ALA A 60 -15.53 -7.02 4.35
C ALA A 60 -14.24 -7.80 4.65
N ASP A 61 -13.62 -8.37 3.61
CA ASP A 61 -12.39 -9.15 3.74
C ASP A 61 -11.21 -8.29 4.19
N PHE A 62 -11.06 -7.10 3.58
CA PHE A 62 -9.94 -6.21 3.87
C PHE A 62 -9.99 -5.69 5.31
N LEU A 63 -11.16 -5.21 5.76
CA LEU A 63 -11.33 -4.75 7.14
C LEU A 63 -11.11 -5.86 8.16
N ALA A 64 -11.62 -7.06 7.90
CA ALA A 64 -11.38 -8.22 8.76
C ALA A 64 -9.88 -8.52 8.88
N GLN A 65 -9.16 -8.45 7.76
CA GLN A 65 -7.72 -8.68 7.75
C GLN A 65 -6.94 -7.58 8.47
N LEU A 66 -7.29 -6.30 8.27
CA LEU A 66 -6.67 -5.18 9.00
C LEU A 66 -6.87 -5.31 10.51
N GLN A 67 -8.07 -5.69 10.96
CA GLN A 67 -8.36 -5.94 12.37
C GLN A 67 -7.52 -7.08 12.97
N VAL A 68 -7.25 -8.13 12.19
CA VAL A 68 -6.34 -9.20 12.61
C VAL A 68 -4.94 -8.65 12.86
N TRP A 69 -4.41 -7.87 11.92
CA TRP A 69 -3.06 -7.29 12.05
C TRP A 69 -2.96 -6.30 13.21
N GLN A 70 -3.95 -5.42 13.40
CA GLN A 70 -3.99 -4.51 14.55
C GLN A 70 -4.03 -5.27 15.88
N ARG A 71 -4.82 -6.36 15.99
CA ARG A 71 -4.84 -7.21 17.18
C ARG A 71 -3.53 -7.93 17.43
N GLN A 72 -2.74 -8.18 16.40
CA GLN A 72 -1.37 -8.71 16.51
C GLN A 72 -0.35 -7.66 16.95
N GLY A 73 -0.75 -6.40 17.09
CA GLY A 73 0.13 -5.29 17.44
C GLY A 73 0.91 -4.72 16.27
N ASP A 74 0.52 -5.06 15.03
CA ASP A 74 1.17 -4.49 13.84
C ASP A 74 0.73 -3.03 13.66
N ARG A 75 1.69 -2.12 13.46
CA ARG A 75 1.46 -0.81 12.87
C ARG A 75 1.18 -1.01 11.39
N LEU A 76 0.26 -0.25 10.85
CA LEU A 76 -0.14 -0.37 9.45
C LEU A 76 0.35 0.83 8.65
N LEU A 77 0.92 0.58 7.48
CA LEU A 77 1.18 1.56 6.43
C LEU A 77 0.56 1.03 5.15
N ILE A 78 -0.51 1.66 4.67
CA ILE A 78 -1.35 1.16 3.58
C ILE A 78 -1.29 2.13 2.42
N PHE A 79 -0.83 1.68 1.28
CA PHE A 79 -0.90 2.36 -0.01
C PHE A 79 -2.08 1.77 -0.77
N MET A 80 -3.01 2.61 -1.22
CA MET A 80 -4.23 2.09 -1.80
C MET A 80 -4.80 2.97 -2.90
N ASP A 81 -4.99 2.38 -4.09
CA ASP A 81 -5.97 2.91 -5.03
C ASP A 81 -7.38 2.55 -4.53
N MET A 82 -8.08 3.56 -4.03
CA MET A 82 -9.40 3.40 -3.44
C MET A 82 -10.52 3.43 -4.48
N ASN A 83 -10.25 3.93 -5.71
CA ASN A 83 -11.26 4.19 -6.74
C ASN A 83 -12.48 4.97 -6.23
N GLU A 84 -12.29 5.72 -5.15
CA GLU A 84 -13.23 6.66 -4.54
C GLU A 84 -12.43 7.71 -3.77
N HIS A 85 -13.03 8.83 -3.47
CA HIS A 85 -12.34 9.93 -2.78
C HIS A 85 -11.76 9.46 -1.43
N VAL A 86 -10.48 9.72 -1.20
CA VAL A 86 -9.69 9.22 -0.07
C VAL A 86 -10.28 9.51 1.31
N LEU A 87 -11.09 10.56 1.49
CA LEU A 87 -11.72 10.88 2.77
C LEU A 87 -13.24 10.68 2.77
N ARG A 88 -13.91 10.86 1.64
CA ARG A 88 -15.37 10.85 1.54
C ARG A 88 -15.93 9.51 1.10
N GLY A 89 -15.05 8.62 0.65
CA GLY A 89 -15.40 7.28 0.19
C GLY A 89 -15.92 6.35 1.29
N THR A 90 -16.45 5.22 0.87
CA THR A 90 -16.96 4.20 1.81
C THR A 90 -15.82 3.53 2.57
N VAL A 91 -14.74 3.16 1.88
CA VAL A 91 -13.56 2.55 2.49
C VAL A 91 -12.94 3.51 3.50
N ALA A 92 -12.75 4.79 3.11
CA ALA A 92 -12.21 5.85 3.97
C ALA A 92 -12.92 5.94 5.33
N ARG A 93 -14.27 5.95 5.30
CA ARG A 93 -15.06 6.02 6.55
C ARG A 93 -14.80 4.85 7.48
N TYR A 94 -14.52 3.66 6.96
CA TYR A 94 -14.18 2.50 7.80
C TYR A 94 -12.73 2.57 8.30
N LEU A 95 -11.78 3.00 7.48
CA LEU A 95 -10.39 3.18 7.91
C LEU A 95 -10.28 4.23 9.03
N LEU A 96 -11.00 5.36 8.90
CA LEU A 96 -11.12 6.36 9.97
C LEU A 96 -11.73 5.78 11.25
N LYS A 97 -12.79 4.97 11.16
CA LYS A 97 -13.39 4.29 12.33
C LYS A 97 -12.43 3.28 12.99
N MET A 98 -11.49 2.74 12.25
CA MET A 98 -10.43 1.88 12.79
C MET A 98 -9.28 2.68 13.42
N GLY A 99 -9.36 4.01 13.45
CA GLY A 99 -8.36 4.89 14.01
C GLY A 99 -7.15 5.12 13.09
N LEU A 100 -7.26 4.81 11.82
CA LEU A 100 -6.21 5.11 10.85
C LEU A 100 -6.26 6.58 10.41
N VAL A 101 -5.10 7.13 10.08
CA VAL A 101 -4.91 8.49 9.60
C VAL A 101 -4.60 8.45 8.10
N GLU A 102 -5.17 9.37 7.34
CA GLU A 102 -4.83 9.56 5.94
C GLU A 102 -3.69 10.58 5.83
N ALA A 103 -2.53 10.14 5.35
CA ALA A 103 -1.30 10.92 5.39
C ALA A 103 -1.26 12.05 4.36
N THR A 104 -1.80 11.86 3.17
CA THR A 104 -1.76 12.87 2.11
C THR A 104 -2.62 14.07 2.48
N HIS A 105 -3.79 13.84 3.03
CA HIS A 105 -4.66 14.90 3.54
C HIS A 105 -4.07 15.59 4.77
N GLN A 106 -3.44 14.85 5.69
CA GLN A 106 -2.75 15.43 6.84
C GLN A 106 -1.63 16.39 6.39
N TYR A 107 -0.99 16.09 5.27
CA TYR A 107 0.13 16.89 4.74
C TYR A 107 -0.34 18.08 3.88
N TRP A 108 -1.34 17.87 2.99
CA TRP A 108 -1.79 18.86 2.01
C TRP A 108 -3.08 19.59 2.41
N GLY A 109 -3.84 19.06 3.35
CA GLY A 109 -5.15 19.60 3.73
C GLY A 109 -6.15 19.56 2.60
N SER A 110 -6.90 20.66 2.42
CA SER A 110 -7.89 20.81 1.34
C SER A 110 -7.28 20.97 -0.07
N ASP A 111 -5.98 21.22 -0.15
CA ASP A 111 -5.26 21.47 -1.39
C ASP A 111 -4.69 20.20 -2.00
N GLU A 112 -5.10 19.04 -1.48
CA GLU A 112 -4.69 17.74 -1.97
C GLU A 112 -5.04 17.58 -3.46
N PRO A 113 -4.02 17.38 -4.33
CA PRO A 113 -4.26 17.29 -5.77
C PRO A 113 -4.89 15.94 -6.14
N HIS A 114 -5.62 15.92 -7.27
CA HIS A 114 -6.13 14.67 -7.84
C HIS A 114 -4.98 13.73 -8.18
N THR A 115 -5.19 12.43 -8.03
CA THR A 115 -4.14 11.41 -8.15
C THR A 115 -4.21 10.60 -9.44
N PHE A 116 -5.31 10.66 -10.17
CA PHE A 116 -5.50 10.03 -11.47
C PHE A 116 -5.58 11.10 -12.57
N ILE A 117 -4.84 10.93 -13.68
CA ILE A 117 -4.74 11.94 -14.76
C ILE A 117 -6.09 12.26 -15.41
N GLY A 118 -6.98 11.30 -15.48
CA GLY A 118 -8.35 11.46 -16.02
C GLY A 118 -9.40 11.82 -14.96
N GLY A 119 -8.99 12.04 -13.71
CA GLY A 119 -9.88 12.32 -12.58
C GLY A 119 -9.80 13.77 -12.11
N VAL A 120 -10.63 14.09 -11.13
CA VAL A 120 -10.67 15.40 -10.45
C VAL A 120 -10.50 15.27 -8.94
N ASP A 121 -10.60 14.06 -8.41
CA ASP A 121 -10.52 13.77 -6.98
C ASP A 121 -9.23 12.98 -6.65
N PRO A 122 -8.70 13.12 -5.42
CA PRO A 122 -7.69 12.20 -4.90
C PRO A 122 -8.34 10.83 -4.63
N ILE A 123 -7.92 9.81 -5.36
CA ILE A 123 -8.43 8.43 -5.24
C ILE A 123 -7.37 7.43 -4.76
N ASP A 124 -6.12 7.85 -4.71
CA ASP A 124 -5.01 7.09 -4.16
C ASP A 124 -4.63 7.65 -2.79
N GLY A 125 -4.69 6.84 -1.75
CA GLY A 125 -4.45 7.27 -0.37
C GLY A 125 -3.33 6.50 0.29
N VAL A 126 -2.69 7.17 1.26
CA VAL A 126 -1.72 6.58 2.17
C VAL A 126 -2.27 6.62 3.59
N TRP A 127 -2.56 5.46 4.13
CA TRP A 127 -3.15 5.32 5.46
C TRP A 127 -2.18 4.71 6.44
N HIS A 128 -2.13 5.21 7.67
CA HIS A 128 -1.26 4.65 8.69
C HIS A 128 -1.89 4.64 10.08
N THR A 129 -1.37 3.79 10.97
CA THR A 129 -1.70 3.86 12.40
C THR A 129 -1.08 5.12 13.01
N PRO A 130 -1.73 5.78 13.98
CA PRO A 130 -1.27 7.07 14.54
C PRO A 130 0.11 7.03 15.19
N ASP A 131 0.54 5.86 15.66
CA ASP A 131 1.84 5.64 16.30
C ASP A 131 2.99 5.37 15.28
N LEU A 132 2.69 5.33 13.98
CA LEU A 132 3.67 5.33 12.92
C LEU A 132 3.93 6.77 12.45
N GLU A 133 5.11 7.29 12.74
CA GLU A 133 5.48 8.66 12.42
C GLU A 133 5.88 8.81 10.95
N VAL A 134 5.04 9.50 10.19
CA VAL A 134 5.35 9.92 8.80
C VAL A 134 6.15 11.20 8.88
N SER A 135 7.43 11.15 8.47
CA SER A 135 8.35 12.28 8.55
C SER A 135 8.40 13.14 7.29
N ALA A 136 8.08 12.56 6.14
CA ALA A 136 7.94 13.28 4.88
C ALA A 136 6.96 12.57 3.94
N LEU A 137 6.31 13.37 3.09
CA LEU A 137 5.44 12.88 2.03
C LEU A 137 5.62 13.77 0.80
N VAL A 138 5.84 13.14 -0.35
CA VAL A 138 5.97 13.82 -1.65
C VAL A 138 5.05 13.13 -2.65
N GLN A 139 4.27 13.94 -3.35
CA GLN A 139 3.45 13.48 -4.46
C GLN A 139 4.03 14.03 -5.77
N LEU A 140 4.53 13.12 -6.61
CA LEU A 140 5.16 13.50 -7.87
C LEU A 140 4.11 13.99 -8.89
N SER A 141 4.55 14.80 -9.83
CA SER A 141 3.72 15.15 -10.99
C SER A 141 3.49 13.92 -11.88
N PHE A 142 2.47 13.94 -12.73
CA PHE A 142 2.21 12.82 -13.66
C PHE A 142 3.37 12.57 -14.63
N HIS A 143 4.19 13.58 -14.92
CA HIS A 143 5.34 13.45 -15.83
C HIS A 143 6.55 12.81 -15.17
N GLU A 144 6.59 12.76 -13.83
CA GLU A 144 7.68 12.18 -13.05
C GLU A 144 7.36 10.78 -12.56
N GLY A 145 6.08 10.37 -12.64
CA GLY A 145 5.60 9.06 -12.22
C GLY A 145 5.60 8.02 -13.36
N LEU A 146 5.25 6.79 -13.00
CA LEU A 146 5.06 5.70 -13.94
C LEU A 146 3.56 5.44 -14.10
N GLY A 147 2.99 5.78 -15.26
CA GLY A 147 1.59 5.51 -15.57
C GLY A 147 0.69 6.74 -15.46
N ASP A 148 -0.60 6.49 -15.24
CA ASP A 148 -1.69 7.47 -15.22
C ASP A 148 -2.11 7.90 -13.80
N HIS A 149 -1.46 7.33 -12.77
CA HIS A 149 -1.60 7.75 -11.38
C HIS A 149 -0.34 8.50 -10.90
N ARG A 150 -0.50 9.43 -9.94
CA ARG A 150 0.64 10.08 -9.29
C ARG A 150 1.39 9.10 -8.41
N THR A 151 2.70 9.15 -8.46
CA THR A 151 3.55 8.42 -7.51
C THR A 151 3.62 9.18 -6.20
N VAL A 152 3.40 8.47 -5.10
CA VAL A 152 3.54 9.00 -3.73
C VAL A 152 4.76 8.35 -3.07
N LEU A 153 5.65 9.20 -2.54
CA LEU A 153 6.79 8.79 -1.74
C LEU A 153 6.52 9.17 -0.29
N VAL A 154 6.76 8.24 0.62
CA VAL A 154 6.50 8.43 2.05
C VAL A 154 7.71 7.98 2.84
N ASP A 155 8.23 8.87 3.68
CA ASP A 155 9.25 8.54 4.65
C ASP A 155 8.60 8.35 6.03
N VAL A 156 8.96 7.26 6.69
CA VAL A 156 8.58 6.97 8.08
C VAL A 156 9.84 6.90 8.94
N THR A 157 9.75 7.37 10.19
CA THR A 157 10.92 7.28 11.06
C THR A 157 11.20 5.81 11.40
N THR A 158 12.47 5.42 11.32
CA THR A 158 12.91 4.06 11.69
C THR A 158 12.52 3.70 13.11
N GLN A 159 12.56 4.69 14.02
CA GLN A 159 12.19 4.51 15.43
C GLN A 159 10.71 4.08 15.57
N SER A 160 9.77 4.73 14.89
CA SER A 160 8.36 4.39 14.94
C SER A 160 8.04 3.12 14.16
N ALA A 161 8.73 2.89 13.03
CA ALA A 161 8.44 1.76 12.15
C ALA A 161 8.95 0.42 12.69
N ILE A 162 10.21 0.35 13.10
CA ILE A 162 10.86 -0.91 13.48
C ILE A 162 11.66 -0.82 14.80
N GLY A 163 11.56 0.30 15.54
CA GLY A 163 12.30 0.50 16.77
C GLY A 163 13.77 0.88 16.55
N LYS A 164 14.55 0.95 17.63
CA LYS A 164 15.97 1.24 17.55
C LYS A 164 16.68 0.14 16.78
N HIS A 165 17.15 0.47 15.60
CA HIS A 165 18.04 -0.38 14.84
C HIS A 165 19.44 0.21 14.86
N GLU A 166 20.37 -0.50 15.49
CA GLU A 166 21.78 -0.21 15.30
C GLU A 166 22.16 -0.65 13.89
N PHE A 167 22.37 0.32 13.00
CA PHE A 167 22.88 0.05 11.67
C PHE A 167 24.28 -0.57 11.79
N ARG A 168 24.38 -1.88 11.79
CA ARG A 168 25.63 -2.54 11.47
C ARG A 168 25.92 -2.27 10.00
N VAL A 169 26.84 -1.36 9.74
CA VAL A 169 27.44 -1.23 8.41
C VAL A 169 28.19 -2.53 8.15
N ILE A 170 27.50 -3.51 7.61
CA ILE A 170 28.15 -4.68 7.02
C ILE A 170 28.83 -4.13 5.78
N ARG A 171 30.12 -3.79 5.92
CA ARG A 171 30.94 -3.52 4.74
C ARG A 171 30.85 -4.76 3.89
N PRO A 172 30.28 -4.73 2.68
CA PRO A 172 30.31 -5.89 1.82
C PRO A 172 31.80 -6.23 1.71
N GLU A 173 32.17 -7.48 2.03
CA GLU A 173 33.52 -7.95 1.77
C GLU A 173 33.78 -7.59 0.31
N ALA A 174 34.69 -6.65 0.09
CA ALA A 174 35.03 -6.23 -1.26
C ALA A 174 35.49 -7.51 -1.96
N ARG A 175 34.67 -8.05 -2.83
CA ARG A 175 35.03 -9.19 -3.68
C ARG A 175 36.17 -8.67 -4.52
N ARG A 176 37.39 -8.86 -4.05
CA ARG A 176 38.59 -8.60 -4.85
C ARG A 176 38.50 -9.56 -6.01
N LEU A 177 38.24 -9.02 -7.19
CA LEU A 177 38.35 -9.77 -8.43
C LEU A 177 39.76 -10.34 -8.50
N ASN A 178 39.91 -11.61 -8.16
CA ASN A 178 41.19 -12.28 -8.26
C ASN A 178 41.38 -12.66 -9.73
N SER A 179 42.01 -11.77 -10.50
CA SER A 179 42.34 -12.00 -11.90
C SER A 179 43.22 -13.22 -12.15
N LYS A 180 43.86 -13.75 -11.12
CA LYS A 180 44.68 -14.99 -11.20
C LYS A 180 43.85 -16.26 -11.06
N ASN A 181 42.58 -16.16 -10.61
CA ASN A 181 41.69 -17.31 -10.49
C ASN A 181 40.93 -17.55 -11.80
N SER A 182 41.25 -18.66 -12.47
CA SER A 182 40.63 -19.03 -13.75
C SER A 182 39.09 -19.18 -13.68
N ARG A 183 38.57 -19.69 -12.52
CA ARG A 183 37.11 -19.82 -12.31
C ARG A 183 36.38 -18.47 -12.15
N VAL A 184 37.12 -17.46 -11.68
CA VAL A 184 36.56 -16.09 -11.59
C VAL A 184 36.57 -15.46 -12.96
N ARG A 185 37.63 -15.63 -13.76
CA ARG A 185 37.72 -15.09 -15.13
C ARG A 185 36.65 -15.67 -16.08
N SER A 186 36.29 -16.93 -15.93
CA SER A 186 35.30 -17.59 -16.81
C SER A 186 33.83 -17.18 -16.52
N ARG A 187 33.59 -16.41 -15.47
CA ARG A 187 32.23 -15.91 -15.09
C ARG A 187 32.00 -14.44 -15.45
N TYR A 188 32.99 -13.77 -16.00
CA TYR A 188 32.97 -12.41 -16.53
C TYR A 188 33.44 -12.40 -17.99
#